data_328e83d17b76f083042f99196d04ae52
#
_entry.id   328e83d17b76f083042f99196d04ae52
#
_cell.length_a   1.000
_cell.length_b   1.000
_cell.length_c   1.000
_cell.angle_alpha   90.00
_cell.angle_beta   90.00
_cell.angle_gamma   90.00
#
_symmetry.space_group_name_H-M   'P 1'
#
loop_
_entity.id
_entity.type
_entity.pdbx_description
1 polymer ?
#
loop_
_entity_poly.entity_id
_entity_poly.type
_entity_poly.pdbx_seq_one_letter_code
_entity_poly.pdbx_strand_id
1 'polypeptide(L)'
;MTTKNKKAVENLEKTLTKSNLVDSAEQLELLVERVKKAQKIYSKFTQEQVDKIFKAAATAADKARIPLARMAIEETGMGVLEDKIIKNHFAAEYIYNKHKNAKTCGIIKENKADGIKIVADPLGVIAGIVPTTNPTSTVIFKSLIALKTRNAII
;
A
#
# COMPACT_ATOMS: atom_id res chain seq x y z
N MET A 1 -20.43 5.48 17.60
CA MET A 1 -20.38 5.16 16.17
C MET A 1 -21.79 5.23 15.62
N THR A 2 -22.06 6.19 14.74
CA THR A 2 -23.40 6.45 14.19
C THR A 2 -23.81 5.34 13.22
N THR A 3 -25.09 5.01 13.18
CA THR A 3 -25.73 3.96 12.34
C THR A 3 -25.38 4.07 10.84
N LYS A 4 -25.05 5.26 10.36
CA LYS A 4 -24.55 5.50 8.99
C LYS A 4 -23.18 4.88 8.71
N ASN A 5 -22.26 4.89 9.68
CA ASN A 5 -20.94 4.28 9.52
C ASN A 5 -21.00 2.75 9.54
N LYS A 6 -21.91 2.14 10.29
CA LYS A 6 -22.10 0.67 10.27
C LYS A 6 -22.61 0.18 8.91
N LYS A 7 -23.60 0.85 8.31
CA LYS A 7 -24.11 0.50 6.97
C LYS A 7 -23.06 0.69 5.85
N ALA A 8 -22.20 1.70 5.96
CA ALA A 8 -21.12 1.92 4.99
C ALA A 8 -20.04 0.83 5.08
N VAL A 9 -19.70 0.38 6.29
CA VAL A 9 -18.76 -0.73 6.51
C VAL A 9 -19.37 -2.06 6.04
N GLU A 10 -20.64 -2.36 6.38
CA GLU A 10 -21.35 -3.55 5.90
C GLU A 10 -21.49 -3.60 4.36
N ASN A 11 -21.74 -2.46 3.72
CA ASN A 11 -21.78 -2.40 2.25
C ASN A 11 -20.39 -2.57 1.63
N LEU A 12 -19.33 -2.03 2.24
CA LEU A 12 -17.94 -2.28 1.82
C LEU A 12 -17.57 -3.75 2.00
N GLU A 13 -17.92 -4.36 3.12
CA GLU A 13 -17.69 -5.79 3.36
C GLU A 13 -18.45 -6.69 2.38
N LYS A 14 -19.72 -6.38 2.08
CA LYS A 14 -20.51 -7.12 1.07
C LYS A 14 -19.99 -6.94 -0.36
N THR A 15 -19.39 -5.79 -0.68
CA THR A 15 -18.78 -5.53 -1.99
C THR A 15 -17.41 -6.21 -2.11
N LEU A 16 -16.71 -6.43 -1.00
CA LEU A 16 -15.40 -7.08 -0.95
C LEU A 16 -15.49 -8.64 -0.96
N THR A 17 -16.63 -9.22 -0.58
CA THR A 17 -16.69 -10.66 -0.28
C THR A 17 -17.06 -11.59 -1.44
N LYS A 18 -17.36 -11.11 -2.65
CA LYS A 18 -17.74 -12.02 -3.75
C LYS A 18 -17.13 -11.78 -5.13
N SER A 19 -16.43 -10.68 -5.39
CA SER A 19 -15.99 -10.35 -6.75
C SER A 19 -14.51 -10.07 -6.97
N ASN A 20 -13.66 -10.24 -5.97
CA ASN A 20 -12.24 -9.86 -6.05
C ASN A 20 -11.24 -11.04 -5.96
N LEU A 21 -11.73 -12.26 -5.85
CA LEU A 21 -10.85 -13.43 -5.99
C LEU A 21 -10.55 -13.63 -7.47
N VAL A 22 -9.28 -13.58 -7.81
CA VAL A 22 -8.78 -13.92 -9.13
C VAL A 22 -8.46 -15.41 -9.12
N ASP A 23 -9.26 -16.18 -9.82
CA ASP A 23 -9.16 -17.64 -9.89
C ASP A 23 -8.88 -18.18 -11.30
N SER A 24 -8.75 -17.29 -12.28
CA SER A 24 -8.40 -17.63 -13.66
C SER A 24 -7.36 -16.68 -14.26
N ALA A 25 -6.67 -17.12 -15.31
CA ALA A 25 -5.71 -16.30 -16.05
C ALA A 25 -6.39 -15.07 -16.68
N GLU A 26 -7.58 -15.24 -17.23
CA GLU A 26 -8.34 -14.16 -17.86
C GLU A 26 -8.72 -13.06 -16.84
N GLN A 27 -9.13 -13.47 -15.64
CA GLN A 27 -9.44 -12.51 -14.56
C GLN A 27 -8.18 -11.77 -14.10
N LEU A 28 -7.04 -12.46 -14.04
CA LEU A 28 -5.75 -11.83 -13.72
C LEU A 28 -5.37 -10.80 -14.79
N GLU A 29 -5.50 -11.11 -16.06
CA GLU A 29 -5.22 -10.19 -17.16
C GLU A 29 -6.10 -8.94 -17.08
N LEU A 30 -7.41 -9.11 -16.85
CA LEU A 30 -8.33 -7.98 -16.65
C LEU A 30 -7.96 -7.12 -15.44
N LEU A 31 -7.56 -7.74 -14.33
CA LEU A 31 -7.08 -7.02 -13.16
C LEU A 31 -5.81 -6.22 -13.49
N VAL A 32 -4.84 -6.84 -14.14
CA VAL A 32 -3.58 -6.19 -14.54
C VAL A 32 -3.85 -5.00 -15.44
N GLU A 33 -4.72 -5.13 -16.45
CA GLU A 33 -5.06 -4.04 -17.34
C GLU A 33 -5.76 -2.88 -16.62
N ARG A 34 -6.67 -3.18 -15.70
CA ARG A 34 -7.32 -2.15 -14.85
C ARG A 34 -6.30 -1.42 -13.99
N VAL A 35 -5.40 -2.15 -13.37
CA VAL A 35 -4.37 -1.60 -12.49
C VAL A 35 -3.34 -0.78 -13.27
N LYS A 36 -2.94 -1.21 -14.49
CA LYS A 36 -2.09 -0.43 -15.40
C LYS A 36 -2.70 0.91 -15.75
N LYS A 37 -4.01 0.95 -16.05
CA LYS A 37 -4.72 2.20 -16.34
C LYS A 37 -4.72 3.15 -15.13
N ALA A 38 -4.99 2.63 -13.94
CA ALA A 38 -4.95 3.41 -12.70
C ALA A 38 -3.53 3.93 -12.41
N GLN A 39 -2.51 3.09 -12.58
CA GLN A 39 -1.12 3.46 -12.39
C GLN A 39 -0.67 4.57 -13.34
N LYS A 40 -1.07 4.53 -14.61
CA LYS A 40 -0.79 5.61 -15.58
C LYS A 40 -1.37 6.96 -15.16
N ILE A 41 -2.49 6.97 -14.46
CA ILE A 41 -3.08 8.20 -13.90
C ILE A 41 -2.24 8.63 -12.69
N TYR A 42 -1.95 7.70 -11.79
CA TYR A 42 -1.20 7.95 -10.57
C TYR A 42 0.25 8.40 -10.84
N SER A 43 0.89 7.89 -11.89
CA SER A 43 2.25 8.29 -12.27
C SER A 43 2.41 9.79 -12.56
N LYS A 44 1.32 10.49 -12.84
CA LYS A 44 1.29 11.94 -13.11
C LYS A 44 1.10 12.80 -11.85
N PHE A 45 0.90 12.17 -10.68
CA PHE A 45 0.68 12.90 -9.44
C PHE A 45 1.94 13.64 -9.00
N THR A 46 1.74 14.83 -8.42
CA THR A 46 2.81 15.64 -7.87
C THR A 46 3.34 15.05 -6.56
N GLN A 47 4.54 15.46 -6.15
CA GLN A 47 5.11 15.04 -4.86
C GLN A 47 4.16 15.33 -3.68
N GLU A 48 3.52 16.49 -3.67
CA GLU A 48 2.57 16.87 -2.63
C GLU A 48 1.36 15.94 -2.56
N GLN A 49 0.79 15.58 -3.72
CA GLN A 49 -0.34 14.65 -3.79
C GLN A 49 0.07 13.25 -3.28
N VAL A 50 1.24 12.78 -3.71
CA VAL A 50 1.80 11.49 -3.27
C VAL A 50 2.05 11.49 -1.77
N ASP A 51 2.60 12.57 -1.21
CA ASP A 51 2.88 12.67 0.22
C ASP A 51 1.60 12.68 1.07
N LYS A 52 0.54 13.33 0.60
CA LYS A 52 -0.79 13.28 1.24
C LYS A 52 -1.35 11.85 1.26
N ILE A 53 -1.27 11.15 0.14
CA ILE A 53 -1.74 9.75 0.02
C ILE A 53 -0.91 8.83 0.91
N PHE A 54 0.41 8.95 0.86
CA PHE A 54 1.33 8.18 1.69
C PHE A 54 1.04 8.33 3.17
N LYS A 55 0.85 9.58 3.64
CA LYS A 55 0.48 9.89 5.03
C LYS A 55 -0.87 9.28 5.40
N ALA A 56 -1.87 9.45 4.56
CA ALA A 56 -3.22 8.94 4.83
C ALA A 56 -3.23 7.41 4.93
N ALA A 57 -2.54 6.72 4.02
CA ALA A 57 -2.43 5.26 4.04
C ALA A 57 -1.66 4.75 5.27
N ALA A 58 -0.54 5.36 5.63
CA ALA A 58 0.23 5.00 6.82
C ALA A 58 -0.60 5.20 8.10
N THR A 59 -1.31 6.32 8.21
CA THR A 59 -2.18 6.60 9.37
C THR A 59 -3.32 5.60 9.48
N ALA A 60 -3.94 5.23 8.37
CA ALA A 60 -5.02 4.23 8.36
C ALA A 60 -4.50 2.84 8.75
N ALA A 61 -3.34 2.43 8.23
CA ALA A 61 -2.70 1.17 8.56
C ALA A 61 -2.31 1.09 10.04
N ASP A 62 -1.74 2.16 10.60
CA ASP A 62 -1.38 2.19 12.02
C ASP A 62 -2.59 2.12 12.93
N LYS A 63 -3.68 2.82 12.60
CA LYS A 63 -4.94 2.70 13.35
C LYS A 63 -5.53 1.29 13.33
N ALA A 64 -5.32 0.56 12.25
CA ALA A 64 -5.79 -0.82 12.08
C ALA A 64 -4.81 -1.88 12.60
N ARG A 65 -3.65 -1.51 13.15
CA ARG A 65 -2.58 -2.44 13.53
C ARG A 65 -3.00 -3.58 14.47
N ILE A 66 -3.88 -3.28 15.43
CA ILE A 66 -4.35 -4.27 16.41
C ILE A 66 -5.36 -5.24 15.79
N PRO A 67 -6.48 -4.81 15.18
CA PRO A 67 -7.40 -5.74 14.55
C PRO A 67 -6.74 -6.58 13.45
N LEU A 68 -5.89 -6.00 12.62
CA LEU A 68 -5.14 -6.75 11.60
C LEU A 68 -4.21 -7.80 12.19
N ALA A 69 -3.56 -7.54 13.34
CA ALA A 69 -2.72 -8.52 14.00
C ALA A 69 -3.54 -9.71 14.52
N ARG A 70 -4.74 -9.46 15.08
CA ARG A 70 -5.67 -10.52 15.52
C ARG A 70 -6.12 -11.39 14.35
N MET A 71 -6.62 -10.77 13.28
CA MET A 71 -7.04 -11.48 12.07
C MET A 71 -5.92 -12.35 11.49
N ALA A 72 -4.69 -11.84 11.47
CA ALA A 72 -3.55 -12.60 10.98
C ALA A 72 -3.25 -13.86 11.81
N ILE A 73 -3.44 -13.82 13.13
CA ILE A 73 -3.26 -15.00 13.99
C ILE A 73 -4.43 -15.97 13.83
N GLU A 74 -5.64 -15.46 13.81
CA GLU A 74 -6.85 -16.28 13.63
C GLU A 74 -6.80 -17.06 12.30
N GLU A 75 -6.35 -16.40 11.23
CA GLU A 75 -6.24 -17.01 9.90
C GLU A 75 -5.06 -17.99 9.78
N THR A 76 -3.90 -17.63 10.32
CA THR A 76 -2.65 -18.38 10.06
C THR A 76 -2.25 -19.33 11.18
N GLY A 77 -2.74 -19.13 12.39
CA GLY A 77 -2.28 -19.83 13.59
C GLY A 77 -0.82 -19.53 13.98
N MET A 78 -0.20 -18.50 13.36
CA MET A 78 1.24 -18.24 13.48
C MET A 78 1.55 -16.97 14.25
N GLY A 79 2.50 -17.07 15.18
CA GLY A 79 3.11 -15.96 15.91
C GLY A 79 2.33 -15.52 17.14
N VAL A 80 2.80 -14.45 17.77
CA VAL A 80 2.29 -13.87 19.00
C VAL A 80 1.63 -12.54 18.69
N LEU A 81 0.52 -12.22 19.35
CA LEU A 81 -0.30 -11.03 19.04
C LEU A 81 0.50 -9.73 19.21
N GLU A 82 1.22 -9.61 20.33
CA GLU A 82 2.00 -8.44 20.69
C GLU A 82 3.08 -8.15 19.62
N ASP A 83 3.78 -9.19 19.18
CA ASP A 83 4.81 -9.08 18.15
C ASP A 83 4.23 -8.66 16.81
N LYS A 84 3.05 -9.18 16.44
CA LYS A 84 2.38 -8.78 15.19
C LYS A 84 1.88 -7.34 15.24
N ILE A 85 1.42 -6.86 16.40
CA ILE A 85 1.05 -5.45 16.60
C ILE A 85 2.29 -4.55 16.40
N ILE A 86 3.43 -4.91 17.01
CA ILE A 86 4.69 -4.19 16.87
C ILE A 86 5.15 -4.18 15.40
N LYS A 87 5.08 -5.32 14.71
CA LYS A 87 5.44 -5.42 13.28
C LYS A 87 4.54 -4.56 12.39
N ASN A 88 3.22 -4.55 12.64
CA ASN A 88 2.29 -3.70 11.90
C ASN A 88 2.57 -2.21 12.14
N HIS A 89 2.83 -1.82 13.39
CA HIS A 89 3.22 -0.47 13.76
C HIS A 89 4.53 -0.06 13.06
N PHE A 90 5.54 -0.93 13.10
CA PHE A 90 6.80 -0.67 12.39
C PHE A 90 6.57 -0.49 10.89
N ALA A 91 5.81 -1.37 10.26
CA ALA A 91 5.51 -1.30 8.83
C ALA A 91 4.74 -0.03 8.44
N ALA A 92 3.91 0.52 9.33
CA ALA A 92 3.15 1.74 9.10
C ALA A 92 3.95 3.00 9.48
N GLU A 93 4.21 3.20 10.77
CA GLU A 93 4.70 4.47 11.30
C GLU A 93 6.20 4.66 11.05
N TYR A 94 7.03 3.65 11.33
CA TYR A 94 8.48 3.79 11.11
C TYR A 94 8.82 3.97 9.63
N ILE A 95 8.17 3.20 8.76
CA ILE A 95 8.35 3.32 7.31
C ILE A 95 7.90 4.69 6.82
N TYR A 96 6.74 5.18 7.29
CA TYR A 96 6.29 6.54 6.99
C TYR A 96 7.32 7.57 7.43
N ASN A 97 7.75 7.53 8.69
CA ASN A 97 8.68 8.51 9.24
C ASN A 97 10.03 8.51 8.51
N LYS A 98 10.52 7.34 8.11
CA LYS A 98 11.76 7.20 7.33
C LYS A 98 11.66 7.82 5.94
N HIS A 99 10.50 7.70 5.28
CA HIS A 99 10.36 8.06 3.87
C HIS A 99 9.50 9.30 3.60
N LYS A 100 8.86 9.91 4.60
CA LYS A 100 7.95 11.06 4.42
C LYS A 100 8.60 12.24 3.67
N ASN A 101 9.89 12.48 3.87
CA ASN A 101 10.62 13.59 3.24
C ASN A 101 11.39 13.18 1.97
N ALA A 102 11.33 11.91 1.56
CA ALA A 102 12.02 11.44 0.37
C ALA A 102 11.36 12.01 -0.90
N LYS A 103 12.17 12.59 -1.79
CA LYS A 103 11.72 12.97 -3.13
C LYS A 103 11.63 11.71 -4.01
N THR A 104 10.44 11.49 -4.57
CA THR A 104 10.13 10.32 -5.39
C THR A 104 9.42 10.67 -6.69
N CYS A 105 9.33 11.98 -7.00
CA CYS A 105 8.67 12.49 -8.19
C CYS A 105 9.58 13.46 -8.94
N GLY A 106 9.75 13.22 -10.24
CA GLY A 106 10.52 14.11 -11.13
C GLY A 106 12.01 14.15 -10.78
N ILE A 107 12.64 15.31 -10.94
CA ILE A 107 14.08 15.46 -10.71
C ILE A 107 14.36 15.40 -9.20
N ILE A 108 15.07 14.36 -8.77
CA ILE A 108 15.44 14.13 -7.37
C ILE A 108 16.83 14.66 -7.02
N LYS A 109 17.71 14.76 -8.02
CA LYS A 109 19.05 15.33 -7.88
C LYS A 109 19.50 15.94 -9.20
N GLU A 110 20.18 17.08 -9.13
CA GLU A 110 20.80 17.74 -10.28
C GLU A 110 22.26 18.07 -9.94
N ASN A 111 23.16 17.68 -10.83
CA ASN A 111 24.56 18.11 -10.82
C ASN A 111 24.77 19.04 -12.03
N LYS A 112 24.81 20.33 -11.80
CA LYS A 112 24.95 21.34 -12.87
C LYS A 112 26.36 21.36 -13.47
N ALA A 113 27.40 20.99 -12.72
CA ALA A 113 28.77 20.97 -13.20
C ALA A 113 28.96 19.90 -14.29
N ASP A 114 28.34 18.74 -14.09
CA ASP A 114 28.45 17.62 -15.03
C ASP A 114 27.25 17.52 -15.99
N GLY A 115 26.25 18.42 -15.87
CA GLY A 115 25.03 18.39 -16.68
C GLY A 115 24.12 17.20 -16.41
N ILE A 116 24.25 16.52 -15.25
CA ILE A 116 23.54 15.28 -14.92
C ILE A 116 22.29 15.58 -14.08
N LYS A 117 21.16 15.00 -14.47
CA LYS A 117 19.91 14.98 -13.70
C LYS A 117 19.49 13.55 -13.38
N ILE A 118 19.18 13.29 -12.11
CA ILE A 118 18.59 12.02 -11.67
C ILE A 118 17.08 12.22 -11.53
N VAL A 119 16.32 11.44 -12.27
CA VAL A 119 14.85 11.52 -12.31
C VAL A 119 14.27 10.26 -11.68
N ALA A 120 13.28 10.45 -10.79
CA ALA A 120 12.52 9.33 -10.22
C ALA A 120 11.29 9.06 -11.08
N ASP A 121 11.26 7.89 -11.72
CA ASP A 121 10.12 7.40 -12.47
C ASP A 121 9.56 6.11 -11.84
N PRO A 122 8.22 5.90 -11.85
CA PRO A 122 7.64 4.66 -11.37
C PRO A 122 7.97 3.48 -12.29
N LEU A 123 8.13 2.29 -11.69
CA LEU A 123 8.31 1.04 -12.43
C LEU A 123 7.03 0.59 -13.14
N GLY A 124 5.86 0.94 -12.59
CA GLY A 124 4.56 0.55 -13.11
C GLY A 124 3.76 -0.30 -12.13
N VAL A 125 3.40 -1.52 -12.53
CA VAL A 125 2.66 -2.49 -11.68
C VAL A 125 3.64 -3.51 -11.11
N ILE A 126 3.57 -3.71 -9.80
CA ILE A 126 4.44 -4.61 -9.04
C ILE A 126 3.63 -5.82 -8.58
N ALA A 127 4.16 -7.02 -8.78
CA ALA A 127 3.62 -8.24 -8.17
C ALA A 127 4.11 -8.37 -6.72
N GLY A 128 3.19 -8.29 -5.77
CA GLY A 128 3.50 -8.25 -4.35
C GLY A 128 3.23 -9.56 -3.64
N ILE A 129 4.19 -10.49 -3.62
CA ILE A 129 4.04 -11.76 -2.90
C ILE A 129 3.99 -11.50 -1.39
N VAL A 130 2.97 -12.04 -0.73
CA VAL A 130 2.73 -11.91 0.72
C VAL A 130 2.94 -13.25 1.41
N PRO A 131 3.88 -13.35 2.38
CA PRO A 131 4.11 -14.60 3.10
C PRO A 131 3.05 -14.81 4.19
N THR A 132 2.69 -16.07 4.44
CA THR A 132 1.75 -16.46 5.50
C THR A 132 2.22 -16.04 6.90
N THR A 133 3.54 -16.05 7.13
CA THR A 133 4.13 -15.72 8.45
C THR A 133 3.93 -14.27 8.88
N ASN A 134 3.91 -13.32 7.92
CA ASN A 134 3.77 -11.88 8.19
C ASN A 134 2.85 -11.21 7.16
N PRO A 135 1.58 -11.63 7.03
CA PRO A 135 0.73 -11.15 5.94
C PRO A 135 0.45 -9.65 6.05
N THR A 136 -0.02 -9.18 7.19
CA THR A 136 -0.48 -7.80 7.35
C THR A 136 0.66 -6.77 7.29
N SER A 137 1.76 -6.99 8.02
CA SER A 137 2.91 -6.08 7.98
C SER A 137 3.55 -6.01 6.59
N THR A 138 3.58 -7.12 5.86
CA THR A 138 4.11 -7.16 4.49
C THR A 138 3.24 -6.36 3.52
N VAL A 139 1.91 -6.51 3.59
CA VAL A 139 0.98 -5.73 2.77
C VAL A 139 1.12 -4.23 3.08
N ILE A 140 1.13 -3.85 4.37
CA ILE A 140 1.30 -2.46 4.79
C ILE A 140 2.59 -1.87 4.20
N PHE A 141 3.73 -2.53 4.44
CA PHE A 141 5.03 -2.07 3.98
C PHE A 141 5.09 -1.91 2.46
N LYS A 142 4.73 -2.97 1.73
CA LYS A 142 4.81 -2.97 0.26
C LYS A 142 3.87 -1.95 -0.37
N SER A 143 2.64 -1.83 0.15
CA SER A 143 1.68 -0.84 -0.33
C SER A 143 2.17 0.59 -0.09
N LEU A 144 2.73 0.89 1.08
CA LEU A 144 3.27 2.21 1.38
C LEU A 144 4.42 2.59 0.45
N ILE A 145 5.37 1.67 0.20
CA ILE A 145 6.47 1.93 -0.72
C ILE A 145 5.97 2.11 -2.16
N ALA A 146 5.04 1.26 -2.62
CA ALA A 146 4.43 1.40 -3.93
C ALA A 146 3.74 2.77 -4.10
N LEU A 147 2.92 3.18 -3.12
CA LEU A 147 2.26 4.48 -3.12
C LEU A 147 3.27 5.63 -3.14
N LYS A 148 4.30 5.60 -2.28
CA LYS A 148 5.31 6.68 -2.23
C LYS A 148 6.07 6.85 -3.54
N THR A 149 6.22 5.78 -4.32
CA THR A 149 6.95 5.77 -5.59
C THR A 149 6.06 5.80 -6.84
N ARG A 150 4.77 6.09 -6.68
CA ARG A 150 3.76 6.16 -7.76
C ARG A 150 3.60 4.85 -8.54
N ASN A 151 3.93 3.73 -7.91
CA ASN A 151 3.66 2.41 -8.45
C ASN A 151 2.27 1.92 -8.05
N ALA A 152 1.72 0.98 -8.80
CA ALA A 152 0.64 0.13 -8.36
C ALA A 152 1.19 -1.23 -7.90
N ILE A 153 0.43 -1.94 -7.06
CA ILE A 153 0.81 -3.26 -6.57
C ILE A 153 -0.41 -4.19 -6.64
N ILE A 154 -0.18 -5.42 -7.04
CA ILE A 154 -1.14 -6.53 -7.06
C ILE A 154 -0.63 -7.61 -6.12
#